data_49842c6d678c18f6b81bb0dc4a1c745f
#
_entry.id   49842c6d678c18f6b81bb0dc4a1c745f
#
_cell.length_a   1.000
_cell.length_b   1.000
_cell.length_c   1.000
_cell.angle_alpha   90.00
_cell.angle_beta   90.00
_cell.angle_gamma   90.00
#
_symmetry.space_group_name_H-M   'P 1'
#
loop_
_entity.id
_entity.type
_entity.pdbx_description
1 polymer ?
#
loop_
_entity_poly.entity_id
_entity_poly.type
_entity_poly.pdbx_seq_one_letter_code
_entity_poly.pdbx_strand_id
1 'polypeptide(L)'
;MFNIPDLSSLLSQHQHYDVQQLALQRNRFPQLSDADFRFFLQQVEGKQRTRDKLPTLNHLPDWWFPVRLSCEQCSSEATAGYKAKIYPSDCHTLIDLTAGYGVDTFFMSENATEAHYVERNANCCTS
;
A
#
# COMPACT_ATOMS: atom_id res chain seq x y z
N MET A 1 5.62 18.94 3.61
CA MET A 1 5.43 17.77 2.74
C MET A 1 6.73 17.00 2.70
N PHE A 2 6.68 15.75 3.00
CA PHE A 2 7.87 14.92 3.11
C PHE A 2 8.49 14.66 1.71
N ASN A 3 9.82 14.66 1.62
CA ASN A 3 10.48 14.26 0.38
C ASN A 3 10.43 12.73 0.26
N ILE A 4 9.75 12.20 -0.74
CA ILE A 4 9.53 10.76 -0.94
C ILE A 4 10.82 9.93 -0.89
N PRO A 5 11.97 10.34 -1.48
CA PRO A 5 13.23 9.61 -1.38
C PRO A 5 13.73 9.44 0.07
N ASP A 6 13.54 10.45 0.91
CA ASP A 6 13.98 10.39 2.31
C ASP A 6 13.13 9.43 3.13
N LEU A 7 11.81 9.37 2.85
CA LEU A 7 10.91 8.44 3.51
C LEU A 7 11.22 6.98 3.13
N SER A 8 11.48 6.70 1.87
CA SER A 8 11.85 5.35 1.40
C SER A 8 13.12 4.85 2.08
N SER A 9 14.11 5.71 2.25
CA SER A 9 15.35 5.40 2.98
C SER A 9 15.08 5.08 4.46
N LEU A 10 14.27 5.91 5.13
CA LEU A 10 13.87 5.68 6.52
C LEU A 10 13.10 4.37 6.69
N LEU A 11 12.18 4.06 5.78
CA LEU A 11 11.43 2.81 5.80
C LEU A 11 12.34 1.59 5.66
N SER A 12 13.29 1.62 4.72
CA SER A 12 14.25 0.53 4.53
C SER A 12 15.06 0.24 5.79
N GLN A 13 15.45 1.29 6.53
CA GLN A 13 16.23 1.15 7.75
C GLN A 13 15.40 0.66 8.95
N HIS A 14 14.09 0.94 8.99
CA HIS A 14 13.25 0.73 10.17
C HIS A 14 12.11 -0.30 9.96
N GLN A 15 11.97 -0.89 8.79
CA GLN A 15 10.86 -1.82 8.49
C GLN A 15 10.79 -3.06 9.41
N HIS A 16 11.87 -3.38 10.12
CA HIS A 16 11.94 -4.52 11.04
C HIS A 16 11.79 -4.14 12.51
N TYR A 17 11.68 -2.84 12.82
CA TYR A 17 11.53 -2.36 14.20
C TYR A 17 10.09 -2.56 14.68
N ASP A 18 9.94 -2.86 15.98
CA ASP A 18 8.63 -2.85 16.61
C ASP A 18 8.01 -1.44 16.55
N VAL A 19 6.82 -1.35 15.96
CA VAL A 19 6.15 -0.06 15.70
C VAL A 19 5.82 0.67 17.00
N GLN A 20 5.46 -0.05 18.07
CA GLN A 20 5.14 0.58 19.36
C GLN A 20 6.39 1.18 19.99
N GLN A 21 7.50 0.44 19.94
CA GLN A 21 8.78 0.98 20.42
C GLN A 21 9.25 2.17 19.58
N LEU A 22 9.07 2.09 18.26
CA LEU A 22 9.42 3.17 17.35
C LEU A 22 8.57 4.43 17.62
N ALA A 23 7.29 4.28 17.92
CA ALA A 23 6.39 5.37 18.27
C ALA A 23 6.84 6.13 19.53
N LEU A 24 7.44 5.45 20.51
CA LEU A 24 7.99 6.06 21.72
C LEU A 24 9.31 6.83 21.46
N GLN A 25 9.94 6.62 20.33
CA GLN A 25 11.22 7.22 19.98
C GLN A 25 11.08 8.47 19.09
N ARG A 26 9.98 9.21 19.21
CA ARG A 26 9.71 10.43 18.41
C ARG A 26 10.91 11.39 18.35
N ASN A 27 11.64 11.53 19.46
CA ASN A 27 12.79 12.45 19.57
C ASN A 27 13.98 12.06 18.67
N ARG A 28 14.03 10.83 18.16
CA ARG A 28 15.07 10.40 17.21
C ARG A 28 14.83 10.88 15.79
N PHE A 29 13.65 11.45 15.52
CA PHE A 29 13.21 11.89 14.20
C PHE A 29 12.83 13.38 14.21
N PRO A 30 13.75 14.28 14.64
CA PRO A 30 13.46 15.70 14.76
C PRO A 30 13.16 16.36 13.40
N GLN A 31 13.63 15.75 12.31
CA GLN A 31 13.42 16.21 10.94
C GLN A 31 11.98 15.98 10.42
N LEU A 32 11.21 15.12 11.08
CA LEU A 32 9.83 14.84 10.69
C LEU A 32 8.84 15.73 11.45
N SER A 33 7.83 16.25 10.77
CA SER A 33 6.66 16.80 11.45
C SER A 33 5.88 15.69 12.18
N ASP A 34 4.97 16.05 13.08
CA ASP A 34 4.15 15.05 13.75
C ASP A 34 3.22 14.29 12.79
N ALA A 35 2.77 14.94 11.71
CA ALA A 35 1.99 14.30 10.67
C ALA A 35 2.84 13.30 9.86
N ASP A 36 4.06 13.71 9.46
CA ASP A 36 4.98 12.84 8.72
C ASP A 36 5.45 11.66 9.57
N PHE A 37 5.68 11.87 10.85
CA PHE A 37 6.06 10.79 11.76
C PHE A 37 4.93 9.76 11.92
N ARG A 38 3.66 10.21 12.07
CA ARG A 38 2.51 9.28 12.07
C ARG A 38 2.38 8.52 10.76
N PHE A 39 2.57 9.19 9.63
CA PHE A 39 2.57 8.56 8.32
C PHE A 39 3.70 7.54 8.18
N PHE A 40 4.91 7.87 8.63
CA PHE A 40 6.04 6.95 8.67
C PHE A 40 5.74 5.68 9.48
N LEU A 41 5.19 5.81 10.69
CA LEU A 41 4.78 4.67 11.51
C LEU A 41 3.71 3.81 10.81
N GLN A 42 2.76 4.44 10.15
CA GLN A 42 1.74 3.74 9.35
C GLN A 42 2.39 2.92 8.23
N GLN A 43 3.39 3.46 7.55
CA GLN A 43 4.09 2.75 6.48
C GLN A 43 4.91 1.57 7.03
N VAL A 44 5.60 1.72 8.16
CA VAL A 44 6.31 0.61 8.83
C VAL A 44 5.33 -0.50 9.21
N GLU A 45 4.21 -0.15 9.84
CA GLU A 45 3.16 -1.12 10.21
C GLU A 45 2.58 -1.81 8.97
N GLY A 46 2.26 -1.06 7.93
CA GLY A 46 1.72 -1.58 6.68
C GLY A 46 2.66 -2.61 6.04
N LYS A 47 3.93 -2.29 5.93
CA LYS A 47 4.95 -3.22 5.41
C LYS A 47 5.03 -4.52 6.22
N GLN A 48 5.03 -4.44 7.53
CA GLN A 48 5.10 -5.62 8.40
C GLN A 48 3.86 -6.51 8.26
N ARG A 49 2.66 -5.92 8.27
CA ARG A 49 1.39 -6.65 8.19
C ARG A 49 1.11 -7.28 6.84
N THR A 50 1.62 -6.68 5.77
CA THR A 50 1.34 -7.12 4.40
C THR A 50 2.45 -7.96 3.80
N ARG A 51 3.56 -8.17 4.50
CA ARG A 51 4.73 -8.89 3.97
C ARG A 51 4.40 -10.24 3.37
N ASP A 52 3.61 -11.05 4.05
CA ASP A 52 3.24 -12.38 3.59
C ASP A 52 1.97 -12.39 2.72
N LYS A 53 1.12 -11.36 2.89
CA LYS A 53 -0.15 -11.21 2.16
C LYS A 53 0.04 -10.58 0.79
N LEU A 54 0.97 -9.63 0.68
CA LEU A 54 1.25 -8.83 -0.51
C LEU A 54 2.75 -8.77 -0.80
N PRO A 55 3.43 -9.91 -1.01
CA PRO A 55 4.89 -9.93 -1.14
C PRO A 55 5.40 -9.08 -2.30
N THR A 56 4.77 -9.13 -3.47
CA THR A 56 5.19 -8.34 -4.65
C THR A 56 5.00 -6.84 -4.41
N LEU A 57 3.80 -6.43 -4.00
CA LEU A 57 3.48 -5.03 -3.75
C LEU A 57 4.32 -4.44 -2.61
N ASN A 58 4.64 -5.26 -1.62
CA ASN A 58 5.46 -4.85 -0.48
C ASN A 58 6.89 -4.43 -0.89
N HIS A 59 7.41 -4.95 -2.00
CA HIS A 59 8.74 -4.62 -2.53
C HIS A 59 8.73 -3.40 -3.46
N LEU A 60 7.56 -2.95 -3.91
CA LEU A 60 7.48 -1.77 -4.78
C LEU A 60 7.82 -0.50 -3.98
N PRO A 61 8.77 0.34 -4.47
CA PRO A 61 9.23 1.51 -3.72
C PRO A 61 8.16 2.59 -3.57
N ASP A 62 7.25 2.70 -4.55
CA ASP A 62 6.20 3.72 -4.61
C ASP A 62 4.83 3.20 -4.17
N TRP A 63 4.79 2.03 -3.53
CA TRP A 63 3.57 1.46 -2.99
C TRP A 63 3.39 1.88 -1.54
N TRP A 64 2.40 2.73 -1.28
CA TRP A 64 2.10 3.26 0.04
C TRP A 64 0.95 2.49 0.70
N PHE A 65 1.09 2.22 2.00
CA PHE A 65 0.13 1.43 2.76
C PHE A 65 -0.92 2.34 3.41
N PRO A 66 -2.23 2.04 3.24
CA PRO A 66 -3.31 2.74 3.92
C PRO A 66 -3.33 2.38 5.41
N VAL A 67 -4.30 2.94 6.13
CA VAL A 67 -4.53 2.58 7.52
C VAL A 67 -4.71 1.07 7.69
N ARG A 68 -4.36 0.57 8.87
CA ARG A 68 -4.36 -0.84 9.24
C ARG A 68 -5.60 -1.62 8.79
N LEU A 69 -6.80 -1.08 9.01
CA LEU A 69 -8.05 -1.75 8.65
C LEU A 69 -8.12 -2.07 7.15
N SER A 70 -7.71 -1.14 6.30
CA SER A 70 -7.68 -1.35 4.84
C SER A 70 -6.68 -2.43 4.44
N CYS A 71 -5.53 -2.50 5.10
CA CYS A 71 -4.55 -3.58 4.89
C CYS A 71 -5.11 -4.95 5.29
N GLU A 72 -5.90 -5.02 6.36
CA GLU A 72 -6.51 -6.27 6.83
C GLU A 72 -7.64 -6.73 5.90
N GLN A 73 -8.43 -5.80 5.35
CA GLN A 73 -9.60 -6.09 4.52
C GLN A 73 -9.28 -6.30 3.03
N CYS A 74 -8.12 -5.89 2.53
CA CYS A 74 -7.77 -6.07 1.13
C CYS A 74 -7.56 -7.55 0.77
N SER A 75 -7.68 -7.87 -0.52
CA SER A 75 -7.35 -9.20 -1.05
C SER A 75 -5.87 -9.54 -0.82
N SER A 76 -5.54 -10.82 -0.70
CA SER A 76 -4.16 -11.28 -0.83
C SER A 76 -3.73 -11.27 -2.30
N GLU A 77 -2.42 -11.27 -2.57
CA GLU A 77 -1.91 -11.40 -3.94
C GLU A 77 -2.36 -12.71 -4.60
N ALA A 78 -2.42 -13.80 -3.83
CA ALA A 78 -2.91 -15.09 -4.34
C ALA A 78 -4.36 -14.99 -4.81
N THR A 79 -5.21 -14.31 -4.04
CA THR A 79 -6.62 -14.10 -4.40
C THR A 79 -6.75 -13.15 -5.60
N ALA A 80 -6.03 -12.04 -5.59
CA ALA A 80 -6.04 -11.06 -6.68
C ALA A 80 -5.50 -11.66 -7.99
N GLY A 81 -4.40 -12.42 -7.92
CA GLY A 81 -3.84 -13.13 -9.07
C GLY A 81 -4.78 -14.23 -9.60
N TYR A 82 -5.53 -14.91 -8.74
CA TYR A 82 -6.56 -15.84 -9.18
C TYR A 82 -7.69 -15.12 -9.93
N LYS A 83 -8.19 -14.02 -9.40
CA LYS A 83 -9.20 -13.18 -10.06
C LYS A 83 -8.72 -12.70 -11.42
N ALA A 84 -7.47 -12.24 -11.51
CA ALA A 84 -6.86 -11.80 -12.77
C ALA A 84 -6.86 -12.89 -13.85
N LYS A 85 -6.66 -14.15 -13.46
CA LYS A 85 -6.68 -15.29 -14.40
C LYS A 85 -8.07 -15.65 -14.92
N ILE A 86 -9.13 -15.30 -14.20
CA ILE A 86 -10.52 -15.57 -14.62
C ILE A 86 -11.02 -14.49 -15.60
N TYR A 87 -10.41 -13.32 -15.57
CA TYR A 87 -10.75 -12.24 -16.49
C TYR A 87 -10.27 -12.55 -17.91
N PRO A 88 -11.03 -12.14 -18.94
CA PRO A 88 -10.61 -12.31 -20.32
C PRO A 88 -9.27 -11.62 -20.59
N SER A 89 -8.36 -12.29 -21.27
CA SER A 89 -7.04 -11.74 -21.63
C SER A 89 -7.10 -10.65 -22.71
N ASP A 90 -8.25 -10.46 -23.33
CA ASP A 90 -8.54 -9.47 -24.35
C ASP A 90 -9.41 -8.30 -23.82
N CYS A 91 -9.45 -8.12 -22.51
CA CYS A 91 -10.19 -7.04 -21.88
C CYS A 91 -9.58 -5.68 -22.28
N HIS A 92 -10.37 -4.83 -22.94
CA HIS A 92 -9.92 -3.51 -23.31
C HIS A 92 -9.97 -2.55 -22.11
N THR A 93 -11.09 -2.54 -21.40
CA THR A 93 -11.33 -1.62 -20.29
C THR A 93 -11.75 -2.38 -19.04
N LEU A 94 -11.02 -2.19 -17.95
CA LEU A 94 -11.34 -2.65 -16.61
C LEU A 94 -11.90 -1.49 -15.79
N ILE A 95 -13.04 -1.68 -15.13
CA ILE A 95 -13.58 -0.70 -14.19
C ILE A 95 -13.80 -1.41 -12.85
N ASP A 96 -13.03 -1.02 -11.84
CA ASP A 96 -13.21 -1.48 -10.46
C ASP A 96 -13.99 -0.44 -9.66
N LEU A 97 -15.26 -0.72 -9.39
CA LEU A 97 -16.19 0.19 -8.69
C LEU A 97 -16.02 0.17 -7.16
N THR A 98 -15.24 -0.75 -6.64
CA THR A 98 -15.01 -0.94 -5.20
C THR A 98 -13.55 -1.20 -4.90
N ALA A 99 -12.70 -0.43 -5.53
CA ALA A 99 -11.26 -0.71 -5.61
C ALA A 99 -10.55 -0.73 -4.26
N GLY A 100 -11.09 -0.05 -3.23
CA GLY A 100 -10.53 -0.05 -1.89
C GLY A 100 -9.06 0.34 -1.89
N TYR A 101 -8.19 -0.59 -1.51
CA TYR A 101 -6.75 -0.39 -1.52
C TYR A 101 -6.12 -0.61 -2.92
N GLY A 102 -6.89 -1.12 -3.89
CA GLY A 102 -6.44 -1.28 -5.26
C GLY A 102 -5.67 -2.56 -5.57
N VAL A 103 -5.57 -3.51 -4.65
CA VAL A 103 -4.82 -4.76 -4.86
C VAL A 103 -5.42 -5.57 -6.02
N ASP A 104 -6.73 -5.75 -6.03
CA ASP A 104 -7.41 -6.48 -7.12
C ASP A 104 -7.25 -5.74 -8.45
N THR A 105 -7.45 -4.42 -8.45
CA THR A 105 -7.28 -3.57 -9.62
C THR A 105 -5.88 -3.68 -10.20
N PHE A 106 -4.85 -3.67 -9.34
CA PHE A 106 -3.45 -3.76 -9.75
C PHE A 106 -3.19 -5.05 -10.55
N PHE A 107 -3.56 -6.22 -10.00
CA PHE A 107 -3.32 -7.50 -10.68
C PHE A 107 -4.22 -7.72 -11.91
N MET A 108 -5.47 -7.27 -11.86
CA MET A 108 -6.39 -7.40 -13.00
C MET A 108 -6.06 -6.45 -14.15
N SER A 109 -5.46 -5.30 -13.87
CA SER A 109 -5.07 -4.31 -14.88
C SER A 109 -4.01 -4.81 -15.85
N GLU A 110 -3.22 -5.83 -15.47
CA GLU A 110 -2.24 -6.45 -16.36
C GLU A 110 -2.87 -7.04 -17.63
N ASN A 111 -4.15 -7.40 -17.56
CA ASN A 111 -4.92 -7.97 -18.69
C ASN A 111 -5.77 -6.92 -19.43
N ALA A 112 -5.70 -5.66 -19.06
CA ALA A 112 -6.50 -4.58 -19.65
C ALA A 112 -5.60 -3.53 -20.33
N THR A 113 -6.12 -2.92 -21.39
CA THR A 113 -5.46 -1.78 -22.03
C THR A 113 -5.64 -0.51 -21.20
N GLU A 114 -6.76 -0.40 -20.51
CA GLU A 114 -7.13 0.72 -19.68
C GLU A 114 -7.81 0.22 -18.40
N ALA A 115 -7.45 0.79 -17.25
CA ALA A 115 -8.05 0.46 -15.97
C ALA A 115 -8.53 1.72 -15.24
N HIS A 116 -9.79 1.69 -14.80
CA HIS A 116 -10.40 2.73 -13.99
C HIS A 116 -10.58 2.26 -12.56
N TYR A 117 -9.96 2.99 -11.66
CA TYR A 117 -10.02 2.79 -10.22
C TYR A 117 -11.09 3.73 -9.63
N VAL A 118 -12.11 3.18 -9.01
CA VAL A 118 -13.17 3.96 -8.36
C VAL A 118 -13.25 3.58 -6.88
N GLU A 119 -13.02 4.55 -6.02
CA GLU A 119 -13.12 4.38 -4.57
C GLU A 119 -13.82 5.59 -3.95
N ARG A 120 -14.83 5.30 -3.11
CA ARG A 120 -15.60 6.33 -2.42
C ARG A 120 -14.83 6.98 -1.26
N ASN A 121 -13.97 6.20 -0.59
CA ASN A 121 -13.21 6.68 0.55
C ASN A 121 -11.89 7.29 0.08
N ALA A 122 -11.81 8.62 0.09
CA ALA A 122 -10.61 9.35 -0.30
C ALA A 122 -9.34 8.97 0.48
N ASN A 123 -9.47 8.44 1.70
CA ASN A 123 -8.33 7.97 2.50
C ASN A 123 -7.73 6.65 2.00
N CYS A 124 -8.42 5.94 1.11
CA CYS A 124 -7.89 4.75 0.43
C CYS A 124 -7.18 5.11 -0.87
N CYS A 125 -7.45 6.30 -1.42
CA CYS A 125 -6.79 6.80 -2.62
C CYS A 125 -5.48 7.47 -2.20
N THR A 126 -4.39 6.74 -2.21
CA THR A 126 -3.07 7.35 -2.15
C THR A 126 -2.71 7.82 -3.57
N SER A 127 -2.82 9.11 -3.80
CA SER A 127 -2.34 9.76 -5.02
C SER A 127 -0.83 9.78 -5.07
#